data_04fcb10b0c82fbbf0af4fe90cec6bf33
#
_entry.id   04fcb10b0c82fbbf0af4fe90cec6bf33
#
_cell.length_a   1.000
_cell.length_b   1.000
_cell.length_c   1.000
_cell.angle_alpha   90.00
_cell.angle_beta   90.00
_cell.angle_gamma   90.00
#
_symmetry.space_group_name_H-M   'P 1'
#
loop_
_entity.id
_entity.type
_entity.pdbx_description
1 polymer ?
#
loop_
_entity_poly.entity_id
_entity_poly.type
_entity_poly.pdbx_seq_one_letter_code
_entity_poly.pdbx_strand_id
1 'polypeptide(L)'
;MMIWTVGTGGLLGTAITRRAVRNGMSTFTSTPMPWGDRAEIAGVVEADARAFAQQAEDEPWAVLWAAGSARSATDSTAASGEIRALETMRTALQA
;
A
#
# COMPACT_ATOMS: atom_id res chain seq x y z
N MET A 1 -6.09 -5.94 15.08
CA MET A 1 -5.61 -4.86 14.20
C MET A 1 -5.19 -5.44 12.87
N MET A 2 -5.62 -4.81 11.79
CA MET A 2 -5.27 -5.23 10.44
C MET A 2 -4.24 -4.27 9.83
N ILE A 3 -3.19 -4.82 9.23
CA ILE A 3 -2.11 -4.05 8.63
C ILE A 3 -2.09 -4.31 7.12
N TRP A 4 -2.04 -3.23 6.36
CA TRP A 4 -1.80 -3.30 4.93
C TRP A 4 -0.46 -2.63 4.65
N THR A 5 0.50 -3.41 4.17
CA THR A 5 1.81 -2.90 3.78
C THR A 5 1.88 -2.83 2.26
N VAL A 6 2.03 -1.64 1.71
CA VAL A 6 2.25 -1.46 0.28
C VAL A 6 3.75 -1.58 0.04
N GLY A 7 4.14 -2.40 -0.93
CA GLY A 7 5.55 -2.64 -1.21
C GLY A 7 6.13 -3.86 -0.51
N THR A 8 5.33 -4.93 -0.39
CA THR A 8 5.75 -6.15 0.31
C THR A 8 6.88 -6.91 -0.36
N GLY A 9 7.16 -6.61 -1.64
CA GLY A 9 8.27 -7.23 -2.36
C GLY A 9 9.64 -6.66 -2.00
N GLY A 10 9.69 -5.54 -1.28
CA GLY A 10 10.94 -4.92 -0.87
C GLY A 10 11.40 -5.39 0.50
N LEU A 11 12.63 -4.99 0.86
CA LEU A 11 13.24 -5.39 2.11
C LEU A 11 12.45 -4.89 3.32
N LEU A 12 12.08 -3.62 3.31
CA LEU A 12 11.34 -3.01 4.41
C LEU A 12 9.92 -3.58 4.52
N GLY A 13 9.22 -3.71 3.40
CA GLY A 13 7.88 -4.27 3.38
C GLY A 13 7.83 -5.69 3.89
N THR A 14 8.81 -6.51 3.52
CA THR A 14 8.93 -7.88 4.02
C THR A 14 9.14 -7.90 5.54
N ALA A 15 10.04 -7.05 6.04
CA ALA A 15 10.31 -6.97 7.47
C ALA A 15 9.07 -6.54 8.27
N ILE A 16 8.36 -5.54 7.79
CA ILE A 16 7.13 -5.04 8.43
C ILE A 16 6.07 -6.16 8.49
N THR A 17 5.87 -6.86 7.38
CA THR A 17 4.87 -7.92 7.31
C THR A 17 5.20 -9.05 8.27
N ARG A 18 6.45 -9.47 8.33
CA ARG A 18 6.90 -10.51 9.27
C ARG A 18 6.67 -10.09 10.71
N ARG A 19 6.97 -8.84 11.03
CA ARG A 19 6.77 -8.34 12.39
C ARG A 19 5.30 -8.32 12.77
N ALA A 20 4.44 -7.90 11.86
CA ALA A 20 3.00 -7.87 12.08
C ALA A 20 2.46 -9.28 12.37
N VAL A 21 2.88 -10.27 11.58
CA VAL A 21 2.47 -11.67 11.78
C VAL A 21 2.95 -12.17 13.14
N ARG A 22 4.19 -11.88 13.53
CA ARG A 22 4.72 -12.29 14.84
C ARG A 22 3.93 -11.71 16.00
N ASN A 23 3.42 -10.51 15.83
CA ASN A 23 2.63 -9.83 16.87
C ASN A 23 1.15 -10.20 16.84
N GLY A 24 0.77 -11.19 16.05
CA GLY A 24 -0.60 -11.67 15.98
C GLY A 24 -1.55 -10.75 15.23
N MET A 25 -1.03 -9.83 14.43
CA MET A 25 -1.84 -8.92 13.62
C MET A 25 -2.28 -9.59 12.34
N SER A 26 -3.49 -9.25 11.88
CA SER A 26 -3.95 -9.66 10.56
C SER A 26 -3.26 -8.81 9.49
N THR A 27 -2.91 -9.41 8.37
CA THR A 27 -2.28 -8.71 7.27
C THR A 27 -3.14 -8.78 6.02
N PHE A 28 -3.19 -7.68 5.28
CA PHE A 28 -3.85 -7.62 3.99
C PHE A 28 -2.81 -7.81 2.89
N THR A 29 -3.09 -8.73 1.97
CA THR A 29 -2.18 -8.99 0.85
C THR A 29 -2.53 -8.07 -0.32
N SER A 30 -1.59 -7.22 -0.67
CA SER A 30 -1.72 -6.30 -1.79
C SER A 30 -1.66 -7.03 -3.13
N THR A 31 -2.43 -6.54 -4.09
CA THR A 31 -2.23 -6.91 -5.48
C THR A 31 -0.85 -6.41 -5.94
N PRO A 32 -0.10 -7.17 -6.77
CA PRO A 32 1.14 -6.68 -7.31
C PRO A 32 0.95 -5.34 -8.02
N MET A 33 1.79 -4.36 -7.67
CA MET A 33 1.60 -3.00 -8.14
C MET A 33 2.27 -2.80 -9.51
N PRO A 34 1.52 -2.32 -10.52
CA PRO A 34 2.09 -2.08 -11.85
C PRO A 34 2.84 -0.73 -11.89
N TRP A 35 4.00 -0.68 -11.25
CA TRP A 35 4.77 0.55 -11.10
C TRP A 35 5.12 1.26 -12.41
N GLY A 36 5.15 0.52 -13.52
CA GLY A 36 5.44 1.10 -14.83
C GLY A 36 4.23 1.76 -15.51
N ASP A 37 3.04 1.61 -14.96
CA ASP A 37 1.81 2.14 -15.58
C ASP A 37 1.00 2.95 -14.56
N ARG A 38 1.09 4.26 -14.67
CA ARG A 38 0.43 5.18 -13.73
C ARG A 38 -1.08 5.05 -13.72
N ALA A 39 -1.68 4.80 -14.88
CA ALA A 39 -3.13 4.68 -14.98
C ALA A 39 -3.61 3.43 -14.25
N GLU A 40 -2.88 2.34 -14.36
CA GLU A 40 -3.21 1.10 -13.67
C GLU A 40 -2.99 1.19 -12.17
N ILE A 41 -1.96 1.90 -11.72
CA ILE A 41 -1.67 2.06 -10.29
C ILE A 41 -2.90 2.58 -9.55
N ALA A 42 -3.52 3.64 -10.05
CA ALA A 42 -4.68 4.22 -9.40
C ALA A 42 -5.83 3.22 -9.26
N GLY A 43 -6.10 2.45 -10.31
CA GLY A 43 -7.14 1.43 -10.28
C GLY A 43 -6.85 0.31 -9.30
N VAL A 44 -5.60 -0.16 -9.26
CA VAL A 44 -5.18 -1.22 -8.34
C VAL A 44 -5.27 -0.74 -6.89
N VAL A 45 -4.78 0.46 -6.61
CA VAL A 45 -4.82 1.04 -5.26
C VAL A 45 -6.27 1.22 -4.79
N GLU A 46 -7.15 1.72 -5.65
CA GLU A 46 -8.55 1.90 -5.30
C GLU A 46 -9.23 0.57 -4.99
N ALA A 47 -9.02 -0.45 -5.83
CA ALA A 47 -9.59 -1.76 -5.63
C ALA A 47 -9.08 -2.40 -4.35
N ASP A 48 -7.77 -2.33 -4.10
CA ASP A 48 -7.17 -2.86 -2.88
C ASP A 48 -7.66 -2.12 -1.63
N ALA A 49 -7.79 -0.80 -1.70
CA ALA A 49 -8.29 -0.01 -0.57
C ALA A 49 -9.72 -0.43 -0.19
N ARG A 50 -10.57 -0.66 -1.17
CA ARG A 50 -11.95 -1.12 -0.92
C ARG A 50 -11.95 -2.52 -0.31
N ALA A 51 -11.15 -3.43 -0.84
CA ALA A 51 -11.04 -4.78 -0.31
C ALA A 51 -10.50 -4.78 1.12
N PHE A 52 -9.48 -3.95 1.39
CA PHE A 52 -8.92 -3.80 2.72
C PHE A 52 -9.95 -3.26 3.71
N ALA A 53 -10.69 -2.22 3.33
CA ALA A 53 -11.72 -1.64 4.18
C ALA A 53 -12.81 -2.67 4.53
N GLN A 54 -13.20 -3.50 3.57
CA GLN A 54 -14.17 -4.56 3.81
C GLN A 54 -13.64 -5.62 4.78
N GLN A 55 -12.39 -6.03 4.62
CA GLN A 55 -11.79 -7.03 5.50
C GLN A 55 -11.53 -6.49 6.90
N ALA A 56 -11.16 -5.23 7.02
CA ALA A 56 -10.92 -4.61 8.32
C ALA A 56 -12.22 -4.36 9.10
N GLU A 57 -13.31 -4.06 8.40
CA GLU A 57 -14.61 -3.73 9.00
C GLU A 57 -14.47 -2.72 10.13
N ASP A 58 -14.85 -3.09 11.34
CA ASP A 58 -14.74 -2.21 12.52
C ASP A 58 -13.43 -2.41 13.29
N GLU A 59 -12.54 -3.23 12.80
CA GLU A 59 -11.26 -3.51 13.42
C GLU A 59 -10.31 -2.32 13.24
N PRO A 60 -9.48 -1.99 14.25
CA PRO A 60 -8.42 -1.01 14.04
C PRO A 60 -7.50 -1.43 12.90
N TRP A 61 -7.08 -0.47 12.11
CA TRP A 61 -6.25 -0.75 10.95
C TRP A 61 -5.17 0.31 10.75
N ALA A 62 -4.14 -0.06 10.01
CA ALA A 62 -3.10 0.86 9.57
C ALA A 62 -2.61 0.46 8.19
N VAL A 63 -2.22 1.45 7.42
CA VAL A 63 -1.59 1.27 6.12
C VAL A 63 -0.17 1.82 6.19
N LEU A 64 0.79 1.00 5.82
CA LEU A 64 2.19 1.35 5.85
C LEU A 64 2.73 1.37 4.41
N TRP A 65 3.22 2.53 3.99
CA TRP A 65 3.74 2.69 2.65
C TRP A 65 5.25 2.42 2.66
N ALA A 66 5.64 1.24 2.24
CA ALA A 66 7.03 0.81 2.16
C ALA A 66 7.52 0.71 0.71
N ALA A 67 6.64 0.99 -0.24
CA ALA A 67 7.01 1.03 -1.64
C ALA A 67 7.78 2.32 -1.90
N GLY A 68 8.92 2.19 -2.52
CA GLY A 68 9.69 3.34 -2.95
C GLY A 68 10.36 2.99 -4.25
N SER A 69 10.15 3.82 -5.26
CA SER A 69 10.94 3.76 -6.47
C SER A 69 12.24 4.56 -6.30
N ALA A 70 12.64 4.77 -5.07
CA ALA A 70 13.74 5.67 -4.71
C ALA A 70 15.07 5.13 -5.14
N ARG A 71 15.33 5.14 -6.43
CA ARG A 71 16.67 4.92 -6.95
C ARG A 71 17.50 6.18 -6.85
N SER A 72 16.88 7.31 -6.88
CA SER A 72 17.50 8.58 -6.55
C SER A 72 16.39 9.58 -6.29
N ALA A 73 16.68 10.56 -5.46
CA ALA A 73 15.77 11.63 -5.13
C ALA A 73 15.44 12.54 -6.33
N THR A 74 15.89 12.19 -7.52
CA THR A 74 15.81 13.05 -8.70
C THR A 74 14.77 12.63 -9.71
N ASP A 75 14.10 11.46 -9.54
CA ASP A 75 13.05 11.07 -10.48
C ASP A 75 11.69 11.63 -10.03
N SER A 76 11.43 12.86 -10.44
CA SER A 76 10.18 13.56 -10.14
C SER A 76 8.96 12.86 -10.74
N THR A 77 9.13 12.13 -11.82
CA THR A 77 8.05 11.40 -12.47
C THR A 77 7.57 10.24 -11.62
N ALA A 78 8.50 9.47 -11.07
CA ALA A 78 8.17 8.37 -10.16
C ALA A 78 7.55 8.90 -8.87
N ALA A 79 8.09 10.00 -8.32
CA ALA A 79 7.55 10.62 -7.13
C ALA A 79 6.11 11.10 -7.34
N SER A 80 5.82 11.69 -8.49
CA SER A 80 4.46 12.13 -8.83
C SER A 80 3.48 10.97 -8.89
N GLY A 81 3.92 9.83 -9.43
CA GLY A 81 3.10 8.62 -9.47
C GLY A 81 2.77 8.08 -8.07
N GLU A 82 3.75 8.08 -7.18
CA GLU A 82 3.55 7.66 -5.79
C GLU A 82 2.58 8.58 -5.05
N ILE A 83 2.74 9.89 -5.20
CA ILE A 83 1.87 10.86 -4.55
C ILE A 83 0.42 10.65 -5.01
N ARG A 84 0.22 10.46 -6.30
CA ARG A 84 -1.12 10.21 -6.83
C ARG A 84 -1.71 8.92 -6.28
N ALA A 85 -0.92 7.87 -6.17
CA ALA A 85 -1.36 6.61 -5.60
C ALA A 85 -1.77 6.77 -4.13
N LEU A 86 -0.99 7.50 -3.35
CA LEU A 86 -1.31 7.80 -1.95
C LEU A 86 -2.60 8.60 -1.81
N GLU A 87 -2.80 9.59 -2.66
CA GLU A 87 -4.03 10.39 -2.65
C GLU A 87 -5.25 9.56 -3.01
N THR A 88 -5.12 8.69 -4.02
CA THR A 88 -6.18 7.77 -4.41
C THR A 88 -6.55 6.84 -3.26
N MET A 89 -5.54 6.28 -2.59
CA MET A 89 -5.74 5.40 -1.45
C MET A 89 -6.45 6.13 -0.31
N ARG A 90 -5.98 7.33 0.03
CA ARG A 90 -6.59 8.12 1.10
C ARG A 90 -8.05 8.39 0.82
N THR A 91 -8.37 8.80 -0.38
CA THR A 91 -9.76 9.08 -0.79
C THR A 91 -10.63 7.84 -0.67
N ALA A 92 -10.14 6.70 -1.15
CA ALA A 92 -10.89 5.45 -1.10
C ALA A 92 -11.11 4.97 0.33
N LEU A 93 -10.14 5.15 1.22
CA LEU A 93 -10.26 4.73 2.61
C LEU A 93 -11.17 5.63 3.43
N GLN A 94 -11.36 6.89 3.02
CA GLN A 94 -12.25 7.83 3.68
C GLN A 94 -13.71 7.71 3.22
N ALA A 95 -13.95 6.98 2.17
CA ALA A 95 -15.30 6.83 1.59
C ALA A 95 -16.22 5.87 2.42
#